data_5ba973c316ff26244f22ae1fbeba21ba
#
_entry.id   5ba973c316ff26244f22ae1fbeba21ba
#
_cell.length_a   1.000
_cell.length_b   1.000
_cell.length_c   1.000
_cell.angle_alpha   90.00
_cell.angle_beta   90.00
_cell.angle_gamma   90.00
#
_symmetry.space_group_name_H-M   'P 1'
#
loop_
_entity.id
_entity.type
_entity.pdbx_description
1 polymer ?
#
loop_
_entity_poly.entity_id
_entity_poly.type
_entity_poly.pdbx_seq_one_letter_code
_entity_poly.pdbx_strand_id
1 'polypeptide(L)'
;MKKIESHKLHGGDLQVWQHTSATTHTEMKFAIYLPPKAIAHETAETTETTGQRCAVLYWLSGLTCTEQNFIQKSGFAEYASRHNVIVVAPDTSPRGVDISGNDVPDDSAYDLGQGAGFYVNATQAPWATHFQMYDY
;
A
#
# COMPACT_ATOMS: atom_id res chain seq x y z
N MET A 1 1.26 2.88 -13.06
CA MET A 1 0.73 1.98 -12.03
C MET A 1 0.37 0.64 -12.68
N LYS A 2 0.77 -0.49 -12.08
CA LYS A 2 0.58 -1.84 -12.61
C LYS A 2 -0.04 -2.73 -11.53
N LYS A 3 -1.16 -3.39 -11.85
CA LYS A 3 -1.74 -4.43 -10.99
C LYS A 3 -0.91 -5.71 -11.14
N ILE A 4 -0.38 -6.24 -10.04
CA ILE A 4 0.47 -7.44 -10.02
C ILE A 4 -0.24 -8.66 -9.45
N GLU A 5 -1.25 -8.47 -8.57
CA GLU A 5 -2.07 -9.55 -8.03
C GLU A 5 -3.54 -9.12 -7.96
N SER A 6 -4.46 -10.09 -8.09
CA SER A 6 -5.89 -9.86 -7.90
C SER A 6 -6.59 -11.15 -7.47
N HIS A 7 -7.33 -11.09 -6.37
CA HIS A 7 -8.04 -12.23 -5.79
C HIS A 7 -9.45 -11.83 -5.37
N LYS A 8 -10.43 -12.67 -5.67
CA LYS A 8 -11.79 -12.50 -5.13
C LYS A 8 -11.83 -12.96 -3.68
N LEU A 9 -12.30 -12.10 -2.78
CA LEU A 9 -12.32 -12.35 -1.36
C LEU A 9 -13.56 -11.71 -0.71
N HIS A 10 -14.40 -12.51 -0.04
CA HIS A 10 -15.65 -12.05 0.61
C HIS A 10 -16.53 -11.16 -0.28
N GLY A 11 -16.64 -11.53 -1.58
CA GLY A 11 -17.43 -10.79 -2.57
C GLY A 11 -16.78 -9.54 -3.12
N GLY A 12 -15.67 -9.10 -2.56
CA GLY A 12 -14.84 -7.99 -3.01
C GLY A 12 -13.60 -8.43 -3.79
N ASP A 13 -12.73 -7.48 -4.08
CA ASP A 13 -11.44 -7.67 -4.76
C ASP A 13 -10.28 -7.24 -3.87
N LEU A 14 -9.39 -8.19 -3.58
CA LEU A 14 -8.07 -7.89 -3.01
C LEU A 14 -7.07 -7.79 -4.15
N GLN A 15 -6.40 -6.67 -4.27
CA GLN A 15 -5.46 -6.38 -5.34
C GLN A 15 -4.13 -5.91 -4.77
N VAL A 16 -3.02 -6.26 -5.43
CA VAL A 16 -1.71 -5.66 -5.15
C VAL A 16 -1.26 -4.90 -6.39
N TRP A 17 -0.82 -3.68 -6.15
CA TRP A 17 -0.39 -2.75 -7.17
C TRP A 17 1.06 -2.34 -6.95
N GLN A 18 1.74 -2.06 -8.05
CA GLN A 18 3.10 -1.50 -8.08
C GLN A 18 3.08 -0.19 -8.86
N HIS A 19 3.83 0.78 -8.38
CA HIS A 19 4.01 2.06 -9.07
C HIS A 19 5.37 2.67 -8.77
N THR A 20 5.86 3.45 -9.71
CA THR A 20 7.03 4.30 -9.47
C THR A 20 6.61 5.48 -8.60
N SER A 21 7.23 5.63 -7.44
CA SER A 21 6.97 6.72 -6.51
C SER A 21 7.88 7.91 -6.82
N ALA A 22 7.29 9.08 -7.02
CA ALA A 22 8.03 10.33 -7.17
C ALA A 22 8.65 10.81 -5.85
N THR A 23 8.09 10.36 -4.72
CA THR A 23 8.53 10.76 -3.38
C THR A 23 9.71 9.94 -2.89
N THR A 24 9.65 8.61 -3.06
CA THR A 24 10.73 7.71 -2.62
C THR A 24 11.75 7.43 -3.71
N HIS A 25 11.47 7.82 -4.96
CA HIS A 25 12.28 7.52 -6.15
C HIS A 25 12.53 6.02 -6.39
N THR A 26 11.60 5.18 -5.95
CA THR A 26 11.66 3.72 -6.07
C THR A 26 10.36 3.15 -6.59
N GLU A 27 10.38 1.87 -6.99
CA GLU A 27 9.15 1.10 -7.19
C GLU A 27 8.57 0.76 -5.82
N MET A 28 7.35 1.25 -5.58
CA MET A 28 6.60 0.98 -4.35
C MET A 28 5.40 0.09 -4.62
N LYS A 29 4.99 -0.67 -3.61
CA LYS A 29 3.81 -1.54 -3.66
C LYS A 29 2.80 -1.14 -2.61
N PHE A 30 1.54 -1.42 -2.90
CA PHE A 30 0.47 -1.39 -1.91
C PHE A 30 -0.57 -2.45 -2.23
N ALA A 31 -1.21 -2.97 -1.19
CA ALA A 31 -2.41 -3.78 -1.32
C ALA A 31 -3.64 -2.91 -1.14
N ILE A 32 -4.71 -3.22 -1.88
CA ILE A 32 -6.01 -2.58 -1.73
C ILE A 32 -7.11 -3.64 -1.75
N TYR A 33 -8.02 -3.56 -0.81
CA TYR A 33 -9.27 -4.31 -0.82
C TYR A 33 -10.43 -3.40 -1.19
N LEU A 34 -11.14 -3.79 -2.22
CA LEU A 34 -12.35 -3.13 -2.70
C LEU A 34 -13.57 -3.97 -2.29
N PRO A 35 -14.42 -3.49 -1.38
CA PRO A 35 -15.64 -4.21 -1.01
C PRO A 35 -16.61 -4.27 -2.19
N PRO A 36 -17.61 -5.20 -2.17
CA PRO A 36 -18.55 -5.37 -3.29
C PRO A 36 -19.20 -4.07 -3.76
N LYS A 37 -19.51 -3.20 -2.82
CA LYS A 37 -20.12 -1.90 -3.11
C LYS A 37 -19.20 -0.96 -3.90
N ALA A 38 -17.90 -0.95 -3.61
CA ALA A 38 -16.92 -0.14 -4.35
C ALA A 38 -16.79 -0.63 -5.80
N ILE A 39 -16.80 -1.96 -6.01
CA ILE A 39 -16.70 -2.57 -7.35
C ILE A 39 -17.96 -2.25 -8.18
N ALA A 40 -19.14 -2.31 -7.59
CA ALA A 40 -20.39 -2.00 -8.29
C ALA A 40 -20.42 -0.56 -8.83
N HIS A 41 -19.71 0.36 -8.20
CA HIS A 41 -19.56 1.73 -8.67
C HIS A 41 -18.68 1.89 -9.90
N GLU A 42 -17.61 1.08 -10.02
CA GLU A 42 -16.74 1.13 -11.20
C GLU A 42 -17.42 0.62 -12.48
N THR A 43 -18.44 -0.23 -12.34
CA THR A 43 -19.13 -0.85 -13.47
C THR A 43 -20.42 -0.13 -13.89
N ALA A 44 -20.90 0.83 -13.11
CA ALA A 44 -22.11 1.59 -13.41
C ALA A 44 -21.79 2.78 -14.34
N GLU A 45 -22.23 2.72 -15.59
CA GLU A 45 -22.14 3.83 -16.57
C GLU A 45 -23.04 5.05 -16.23
N THR A 46 -23.57 5.15 -15.01
CA THR A 46 -24.49 6.21 -14.62
C THR A 46 -23.80 7.35 -13.90
N THR A 47 -23.88 8.53 -14.51
CA THR A 47 -23.43 9.85 -14.01
C THR A 47 -24.16 10.37 -12.77
N GLU A 48 -25.02 9.61 -12.14
CA GLU A 48 -25.71 10.04 -10.93
C GLU A 48 -24.88 9.72 -9.66
N THR A 49 -24.21 10.72 -9.16
CA THR A 49 -23.38 10.75 -7.94
C THR A 49 -24.17 10.61 -6.63
N THR A 50 -25.27 9.92 -6.60
CA THR A 50 -25.98 9.58 -5.35
C THR A 50 -25.40 8.35 -4.66
N GLY A 51 -24.29 7.79 -5.16
CA GLY A 51 -23.60 6.64 -4.60
C GLY A 51 -22.98 6.93 -3.25
N GLN A 52 -23.45 6.24 -2.24
CA GLN A 52 -22.88 6.26 -0.89
C GLN A 52 -21.39 5.87 -0.96
N ARG A 53 -20.50 6.83 -0.70
CA ARG A 53 -19.05 6.65 -0.72
C ARG A 53 -18.63 5.58 0.30
N CYS A 54 -17.67 4.73 -0.06
CA CYS A 54 -17.01 3.84 0.90
C CYS A 54 -16.00 4.64 1.72
N ALA A 55 -15.93 4.36 3.02
CA ALA A 55 -14.83 4.86 3.83
C ALA A 55 -13.53 4.17 3.42
N VAL A 56 -12.41 4.85 3.61
CA VAL A 56 -11.08 4.29 3.34
C VAL A 56 -10.31 4.19 4.65
N LEU A 57 -9.76 3.01 4.91
CA LEU A 57 -8.87 2.75 6.04
C LEU A 57 -7.47 2.47 5.48
N TYR A 58 -6.48 3.24 5.95
CA TYR A 58 -5.08 2.96 5.71
C TYR A 58 -4.53 2.13 6.87
N TRP A 59 -3.99 0.96 6.53
CA TRP A 59 -3.27 0.12 7.47
C TRP A 59 -1.77 0.29 7.29
N LEU A 60 -1.11 0.86 8.26
CA LEU A 60 0.33 1.07 8.27
C LEU A 60 0.98 -0.04 9.10
N SER A 61 1.54 -1.04 8.41
CA SER A 61 2.26 -2.14 9.06
C SER A 61 3.56 -1.65 9.69
N GLY A 62 4.05 -2.38 10.66
CA GLY A 62 5.27 -2.02 11.39
C GLY A 62 6.53 -2.67 10.82
N LEU A 63 7.53 -2.75 11.69
CA LEU A 63 8.87 -3.28 11.46
C LEU A 63 8.84 -4.64 10.75
N THR A 64 9.71 -4.81 9.77
CA THR A 64 9.92 -6.00 8.92
C THR A 64 8.72 -6.41 8.04
N CYS A 65 7.63 -5.66 8.05
CA CYS A 65 6.47 -5.93 7.23
C CYS A 65 6.59 -5.33 5.82
N THR A 66 5.77 -5.88 4.92
CA THR A 66 5.44 -5.33 3.60
C THR A 66 3.92 -5.16 3.51
N GLU A 67 3.41 -4.79 2.36
CA GLU A 67 1.98 -4.79 2.05
C GLU A 67 1.32 -6.17 2.26
N GLN A 68 2.09 -7.27 2.21
CA GLN A 68 1.59 -8.65 2.26
C GLN A 68 1.22 -9.11 3.69
N ASN A 69 1.96 -8.66 4.71
CA ASN A 69 1.81 -9.21 6.06
C ASN A 69 0.39 -9.03 6.61
N PHE A 70 -0.18 -7.85 6.45
CA PHE A 70 -1.53 -7.57 6.91
C PHE A 70 -2.58 -8.34 6.12
N ILE A 71 -2.51 -8.31 4.79
CA ILE A 71 -3.55 -8.91 3.94
C ILE A 71 -3.61 -10.43 4.05
N GLN A 72 -2.48 -11.08 4.40
CA GLN A 72 -2.41 -12.54 4.53
C GLN A 72 -2.83 -13.05 5.92
N LYS A 73 -2.69 -12.24 6.97
CA LYS A 73 -2.77 -12.74 8.35
C LYS A 73 -3.92 -12.17 9.17
N SER A 74 -4.47 -11.03 8.81
CA SER A 74 -5.39 -10.29 9.69
C SER A 74 -6.85 -10.75 9.63
N GLY A 75 -7.27 -11.45 8.55
CA GLY A 75 -8.68 -11.81 8.34
C GLY A 75 -9.62 -10.62 8.13
N PHE A 76 -9.10 -9.43 7.85
CA PHE A 76 -9.83 -8.16 7.78
C PHE A 76 -10.95 -8.11 6.73
N ALA A 77 -10.81 -8.87 5.63
CA ALA A 77 -11.62 -8.70 4.43
C ALA A 77 -13.12 -9.01 4.66
N GLU A 78 -13.45 -9.94 5.55
CA GLU A 78 -14.84 -10.22 5.92
C GLU A 78 -15.49 -8.97 6.55
N TYR A 79 -14.80 -8.32 7.48
CA TYR A 79 -15.30 -7.13 8.16
C TYR A 79 -15.34 -5.92 7.22
N ALA A 80 -14.31 -5.74 6.40
CA ALA A 80 -14.25 -4.68 5.39
C ALA A 80 -15.39 -4.79 4.37
N SER A 81 -15.70 -6.03 3.91
CA SER A 81 -16.85 -6.30 3.05
C SER A 81 -18.17 -5.94 3.72
N ARG A 82 -18.38 -6.43 4.95
CA ARG A 82 -19.61 -6.23 5.73
C ARG A 82 -19.91 -4.75 6.00
N HIS A 83 -18.85 -3.98 6.25
CA HIS A 83 -18.97 -2.55 6.59
C HIS A 83 -18.74 -1.61 5.40
N ASN A 84 -18.53 -2.13 4.18
CA ASN A 84 -18.24 -1.36 2.96
C ASN A 84 -17.04 -0.41 3.12
N VAL A 85 -15.95 -0.92 3.70
CA VAL A 85 -14.70 -0.17 3.90
C VAL A 85 -13.67 -0.61 2.87
N ILE A 86 -13.11 0.34 2.14
CA ILE A 86 -11.91 0.13 1.33
C ILE A 86 -10.72 0.09 2.31
N VAL A 87 -9.83 -0.89 2.15
CA VAL A 87 -8.62 -0.98 2.98
C VAL A 87 -7.40 -0.88 2.09
N VAL A 88 -6.48 0.01 2.44
CA VAL A 88 -5.20 0.21 1.74
C VAL A 88 -4.06 -0.12 2.70
N ALA A 89 -3.15 -0.98 2.28
CA ALA A 89 -1.95 -1.35 3.05
C ALA A 89 -0.71 -1.11 2.16
N PRO A 90 0.02 0.00 2.33
CA PRO A 90 1.25 0.25 1.60
C PRO A 90 2.40 -0.63 2.12
N ASP A 91 3.45 -0.80 1.30
CA ASP A 91 4.75 -1.28 1.80
C ASP A 91 5.29 -0.30 2.85
N THR A 92 6.09 -0.80 3.75
CA THR A 92 6.57 -0.07 4.93
C THR A 92 7.81 0.76 4.68
N SER A 93 8.48 0.55 3.55
CA SER A 93 9.69 1.31 3.18
C SER A 93 10.01 1.17 1.69
N PRO A 94 10.81 2.07 1.11
CA PRO A 94 11.48 1.84 -0.16
C PRO A 94 12.44 0.65 -0.06
N ARG A 95 12.64 -0.07 -1.18
CA ARG A 95 13.45 -1.31 -1.24
C ARG A 95 14.15 -1.48 -2.58
N GLY A 96 15.21 -2.29 -2.57
CA GLY A 96 15.92 -2.77 -3.76
C GLY A 96 16.71 -1.68 -4.44
N VAL A 97 16.31 -1.29 -5.66
CA VAL A 97 17.00 -0.27 -6.46
C VAL A 97 16.08 0.93 -6.73
N ASP A 98 16.69 2.09 -6.87
CA ASP A 98 16.00 3.31 -7.26
C ASP A 98 15.68 3.33 -8.77
N ILE A 99 14.98 4.34 -9.23
CA ILE A 99 14.61 4.53 -10.64
C ILE A 99 15.83 4.75 -11.57
N SER A 100 17.01 5.01 -11.02
CA SER A 100 18.27 5.18 -11.75
C SER A 100 19.12 3.90 -11.73
N GLY A 101 18.69 2.86 -11.00
CA GLY A 101 19.39 1.58 -10.89
C GLY A 101 20.43 1.53 -9.76
N ASN A 102 20.46 2.51 -8.86
CA ASN A 102 21.32 2.49 -7.70
C ASN A 102 20.64 1.76 -6.54
N ASP A 103 21.42 1.09 -5.70
CA ASP A 103 20.91 0.42 -4.52
C ASP A 103 20.28 1.42 -3.54
N VAL A 104 19.06 1.13 -3.06
CA VAL A 104 18.46 1.84 -1.94
C VAL A 104 19.26 1.54 -0.68
N PRO A 105 19.67 2.54 0.09
CA PRO A 105 20.43 2.33 1.32
C PRO A 105 19.79 1.31 2.25
N ASP A 106 20.60 0.48 2.86
CA ASP A 106 20.20 -0.50 3.86
C ASP A 106 21.18 -0.53 5.02
N ASP A 107 20.80 -1.17 6.12
CA ASP A 107 21.64 -1.34 7.30
C ASP A 107 21.61 -2.79 7.79
N SER A 108 22.68 -3.18 8.50
CA SER A 108 22.74 -4.50 9.11
C SER A 108 21.82 -4.65 10.34
N ALA A 109 21.40 -3.54 10.93
CA ALA A 109 20.42 -3.52 12.01
C ALA A 109 19.01 -3.69 11.43
N TYR A 110 18.26 -4.64 11.94
CA TYR A 110 16.93 -5.00 11.44
C TYR A 110 15.89 -3.87 11.60
N ASP A 111 16.15 -2.89 12.43
CA ASP A 111 15.29 -1.76 12.75
C ASP A 111 15.70 -0.46 12.06
N LEU A 112 16.63 -0.53 11.10
CA LEU A 112 17.07 0.60 10.28
C LEU A 112 17.13 0.19 8.81
N GLY A 113 16.89 1.11 7.89
CA GLY A 113 16.94 0.85 6.46
C GLY A 113 15.69 0.15 5.91
N GLN A 114 15.89 -0.78 4.97
CA GLN A 114 14.80 -1.45 4.28
C GLN A 114 13.98 -2.31 5.25
N GLY A 115 12.68 -2.01 5.34
CA GLY A 115 11.76 -2.70 6.23
C GLY A 115 11.67 -2.13 7.64
N ALA A 116 12.36 -1.05 7.96
CA ALA A 116 12.28 -0.41 9.29
C ALA A 116 10.87 0.06 9.69
N GLY A 117 10.03 0.40 8.69
CA GLY A 117 8.62 0.71 8.93
C GLY A 117 8.38 2.05 9.64
N PHE A 118 9.27 3.02 9.44
CA PHE A 118 9.12 4.38 9.96
C PHE A 118 8.37 5.24 8.95
N TYR A 119 7.19 5.73 9.33
CA TYR A 119 6.38 6.65 8.52
C TYR A 119 6.73 8.10 8.81
N VAL A 120 8.00 8.41 8.61
CA VAL A 120 8.60 9.75 8.76
C VAL A 120 9.48 10.05 7.56
N ASN A 121 9.85 11.32 7.39
CA ASN A 121 10.83 11.71 6.38
C ASN A 121 12.23 11.72 7.00
N ALA A 122 13.15 10.98 6.42
CA ALA A 122 14.54 11.01 6.81
C ALA A 122 15.19 12.35 6.39
N THR A 123 16.01 12.89 7.26
CA THR A 123 16.68 14.19 7.05
C THR A 123 18.18 14.11 6.81
N GLN A 124 18.77 12.92 6.97
CA GLN A 124 20.21 12.71 6.87
C GLN A 124 20.57 11.70 5.78
N ALA A 125 21.70 11.92 5.13
CA ALA A 125 22.28 10.95 4.21
C ALA A 125 22.70 9.68 4.98
N PRO A 126 22.61 8.50 4.37
CA PRO A 126 22.14 8.25 2.98
C PRO A 126 20.62 8.13 2.85
N TRP A 127 19.86 8.22 3.93
CA TRP A 127 18.43 7.91 4.02
C TRP A 127 17.52 8.95 3.37
N ALA A 128 17.92 10.23 3.44
CA ALA A 128 17.07 11.37 3.04
C ALA A 128 16.57 11.33 1.59
N THR A 129 17.25 10.60 0.70
CA THR A 129 16.86 10.54 -0.71
C THR A 129 15.63 9.66 -0.93
N HIS A 130 15.48 8.57 -0.17
CA HIS A 130 14.47 7.55 -0.45
C HIS A 130 13.46 7.36 0.70
N PHE A 131 13.89 7.51 1.95
CA PHE A 131 13.04 7.24 3.12
C PHE A 131 12.16 8.45 3.47
N GLN A 132 11.23 8.79 2.57
CA GLN A 132 10.29 9.91 2.68
C GLN A 132 8.86 9.36 2.88
N MET A 133 8.68 8.48 3.88
CA MET A 133 7.44 7.71 4.05
C MET A 133 6.26 8.51 4.61
N TYR A 134 6.51 9.68 5.18
CA TYR A 134 5.43 10.58 5.60
C TYR A 134 4.78 11.27 4.40
N ASP A 135 5.60 11.65 3.40
CA ASP A 135 5.12 12.32 2.19
C ASP A 135 4.62 11.31 1.13
N TYR A 136 5.00 10.04 1.24
CA TYR A 136 4.55 8.96 0.37
C TYR A 136 3.08 8.65 0.59
#